data_a42da175d9a5365d9b1fc4d32eb86b70
#
_entry.id   a42da175d9a5365d9b1fc4d32eb86b70
#
_cell.length_a   1.000
_cell.length_b   1.000
_cell.length_c   1.000
_cell.angle_alpha   90.00
_cell.angle_beta   90.00
_cell.angle_gamma   90.00
#
_symmetry.space_group_name_H-M   'P 1'
#
loop_
_entity.id
_entity.type
_entity.pdbx_description
1 polymer ?
#
loop_
_entity_poly.entity_id
_entity_poly.type
_entity_poly.pdbx_seq_one_letter_code
_entity_poly.pdbx_strand_id
1 'polypeptide(L)'
;MFRILLGTALLLGVAAPAPAAAFKLESPDIKPGGTIDKKFEANVFGCNGENKSPALKWSGAPKDTKSFAVTVYDPDAPTGSGWWHWSVINIPATTTELKADAGNASNANLPAGARQVRIDYGTAAWGGVCPPPGDKPHRYIFTVHALKTDKLDIPADATAALAGFMINANTLAKASFTAKYGRPKAN
;
A
#
# COMPACT_ATOMS: atom_id res chain seq x y z
N MET A 1 -28.50 70.92 16.02
CA MET A 1 -27.93 69.74 16.66
C MET A 1 -28.02 68.57 15.66
N PHE A 2 -26.93 68.26 14.94
CA PHE A 2 -26.86 67.10 14.02
C PHE A 2 -26.20 65.94 14.75
N ARG A 3 -26.89 64.82 14.90
CA ARG A 3 -26.33 63.56 15.43
C ARG A 3 -25.88 62.69 14.26
N ILE A 4 -24.56 62.50 14.15
CA ILE A 4 -23.95 61.56 13.23
C ILE A 4 -23.99 60.15 13.89
N LEU A 5 -24.74 59.22 13.30
CA LEU A 5 -24.71 57.82 13.66
C LEU A 5 -23.56 57.13 12.91
N LEU A 6 -22.50 56.75 13.64
CA LEU A 6 -21.46 55.89 13.12
C LEU A 6 -21.99 54.46 13.07
N GLY A 7 -22.23 53.92 11.88
CA GLY A 7 -22.52 52.51 11.67
C GLY A 7 -21.22 51.69 11.64
N THR A 8 -21.05 50.82 12.61
CA THR A 8 -19.92 49.88 12.66
C THR A 8 -20.23 48.69 11.72
N ALA A 9 -19.56 48.62 10.57
CA ALA A 9 -19.66 47.47 9.67
C ALA A 9 -18.83 46.30 10.22
N LEU A 10 -19.50 45.22 10.61
CA LEU A 10 -18.86 43.99 11.06
C LEU A 10 -18.42 43.18 9.81
N LEU A 11 -17.13 43.16 9.52
CA LEU A 11 -16.55 42.32 8.48
C LEU A 11 -16.47 40.87 8.94
N LEU A 12 -17.41 40.04 8.51
CA LEU A 12 -17.37 38.60 8.65
C LEU A 12 -16.28 38.03 7.71
N GLY A 13 -15.12 37.73 8.26
CA GLY A 13 -14.05 37.04 7.54
C GLY A 13 -14.46 35.57 7.24
N VAL A 14 -14.68 35.25 5.96
CA VAL A 14 -14.87 33.87 5.51
C VAL A 14 -13.49 33.21 5.49
N ALA A 15 -13.22 32.32 6.45
CA ALA A 15 -12.02 31.50 6.45
C ALA A 15 -12.08 30.52 5.26
N ALA A 16 -11.15 30.60 4.33
CA ALA A 16 -11.01 29.64 3.26
C ALA A 16 -10.65 28.26 3.86
N PRO A 17 -11.27 27.15 3.39
CA PRO A 17 -10.92 25.82 3.87
C PRO A 17 -9.45 25.52 3.56
N ALA A 18 -8.72 25.03 4.56
CA ALA A 18 -7.34 24.60 4.38
C ALA A 18 -7.30 23.46 3.33
N PRO A 19 -6.33 23.45 2.42
CA PRO A 19 -6.20 22.36 1.45
C PRO A 19 -6.07 21.02 2.17
N ALA A 20 -6.83 20.02 1.72
CA ALA A 20 -6.74 18.67 2.25
C ALA A 20 -5.30 18.14 2.09
N ALA A 21 -4.75 17.53 3.14
CA ALA A 21 -3.43 16.94 3.07
C ALA A 21 -3.38 15.87 1.97
N ALA A 22 -2.31 15.84 1.18
CA ALA A 22 -2.16 14.83 0.13
C ALA A 22 -2.11 13.41 0.73
N PHE A 23 -2.79 12.46 0.08
CA PHE A 23 -2.70 11.05 0.46
C PHE A 23 -1.29 10.53 0.18
N LYS A 24 -0.61 9.98 1.19
CA LYS A 24 0.79 9.55 1.14
C LYS A 24 0.96 8.14 1.67
N LEU A 25 1.90 7.40 1.09
CA LEU A 25 2.39 6.11 1.56
C LEU A 25 3.90 6.22 1.81
N GLU A 26 4.34 5.75 2.95
CA GLU A 26 5.74 5.77 3.37
C GLU A 26 6.10 4.43 4.03
N SER A 27 7.40 4.13 4.10
CA SER A 27 7.94 3.02 4.87
C SER A 27 9.14 3.50 5.69
N PRO A 28 9.21 3.15 6.99
CA PRO A 28 10.42 3.40 7.77
C PRO A 28 11.58 2.50 7.34
N ASP A 29 11.28 1.40 6.66
CA ASP A 29 12.25 0.38 6.26
C ASP A 29 12.79 0.59 4.84
N ILE A 30 12.01 1.22 3.94
CA ILE A 30 12.31 1.30 2.51
C ILE A 30 12.15 2.75 2.04
N LYS A 31 13.23 3.34 1.52
CA LYS A 31 13.18 4.69 0.93
C LYS A 31 12.60 4.63 -0.49
N PRO A 32 11.69 5.55 -0.87
CA PRO A 32 11.25 5.70 -2.25
C PRO A 32 12.43 5.84 -3.21
N GLY A 33 12.44 5.06 -4.30
CA GLY A 33 13.52 5.00 -5.29
C GLY A 33 14.76 4.23 -4.84
N GLY A 34 14.84 3.85 -3.57
CA GLY A 34 16.01 3.16 -2.99
C GLY A 34 16.03 1.65 -3.28
N THR A 35 17.08 1.00 -2.76
CA THR A 35 17.25 -0.45 -2.79
C THR A 35 16.56 -1.09 -1.59
N ILE A 36 15.83 -2.17 -1.83
CA ILE A 36 15.20 -2.99 -0.80
C ILE A 36 16.29 -3.80 -0.09
N ASP A 37 16.22 -3.87 1.25
CA ASP A 37 17.16 -4.66 2.05
C ASP A 37 16.88 -6.16 1.90
N LYS A 38 17.95 -6.96 2.00
CA LYS A 38 17.93 -8.42 1.87
C LYS A 38 16.98 -9.12 2.86
N LYS A 39 16.71 -8.55 4.02
CA LYS A 39 15.75 -9.11 4.99
C LYS A 39 14.33 -9.26 4.41
N PHE A 40 13.99 -8.47 3.39
CA PHE A 40 12.70 -8.52 2.69
C PHE A 40 12.71 -9.46 1.47
N GLU A 41 13.88 -10.05 1.14
CA GLU A 41 14.00 -11.07 0.10
C GLU A 41 13.27 -12.35 0.53
N ALA A 42 12.70 -13.05 -0.44
CA ALA A 42 12.09 -14.36 -0.23
C ALA A 42 13.10 -15.40 0.32
N ASN A 43 12.59 -16.49 0.81
CA ASN A 43 13.37 -17.66 1.23
C ASN A 43 13.08 -18.90 0.37
N VAL A 44 12.63 -18.67 -0.86
CA VAL A 44 12.31 -19.71 -1.87
C VAL A 44 12.91 -19.31 -3.22
N PHE A 45 12.82 -20.16 -4.22
CA PHE A 45 13.33 -19.91 -5.58
C PHE A 45 14.82 -19.51 -5.64
N GLY A 46 15.64 -20.08 -4.74
CA GLY A 46 17.07 -19.74 -4.65
C GLY A 46 17.36 -18.38 -4.02
N CYS A 47 16.36 -17.73 -3.45
CA CYS A 47 16.51 -16.60 -2.55
C CYS A 47 16.65 -17.08 -1.10
N ASN A 48 17.36 -16.30 -0.26
CA ASN A 48 17.68 -16.69 1.11
C ASN A 48 17.56 -15.53 2.11
N GLY A 49 16.61 -14.63 1.88
CA GLY A 49 16.23 -13.57 2.81
C GLY A 49 15.37 -14.09 3.97
N GLU A 50 14.88 -13.17 4.80
CA GLU A 50 14.04 -13.51 5.95
C GLU A 50 12.54 -13.61 5.57
N ASN A 51 12.18 -13.25 4.36
CA ASN A 51 10.80 -13.21 3.86
C ASN A 51 9.84 -12.40 4.75
N LYS A 52 10.31 -11.35 5.39
CA LYS A 52 9.50 -10.45 6.23
C LYS A 52 8.93 -9.32 5.39
N SER A 53 7.68 -8.95 5.59
CA SER A 53 7.12 -7.75 4.97
C SER A 53 7.62 -6.48 5.66
N PRO A 54 7.86 -5.39 4.92
CA PRO A 54 8.23 -4.10 5.51
C PRO A 54 7.07 -3.48 6.26
N ALA A 55 7.37 -2.59 7.20
CA ALA A 55 6.38 -1.70 7.77
C ALA A 55 5.96 -0.64 6.74
N LEU A 56 4.66 -0.35 6.71
CA LEU A 56 4.06 0.67 5.84
C LEU A 56 3.20 1.61 6.66
N LYS A 57 3.25 2.92 6.36
CA LYS A 57 2.43 3.96 6.99
C LYS A 57 1.79 4.83 5.94
N TRP A 58 0.57 5.31 6.20
CA TRP A 58 -0.10 6.24 5.30
C TRP A 58 -0.86 7.32 6.05
N SER A 59 -1.08 8.43 5.37
CA SER A 59 -1.77 9.60 5.91
C SER A 59 -2.48 10.37 4.82
N GLY A 60 -3.42 11.25 5.20
CA GLY A 60 -4.10 12.13 4.25
C GLY A 60 -5.11 11.41 3.35
N ALA A 61 -5.66 10.26 3.78
CA ALA A 61 -6.72 9.60 3.04
C ALA A 61 -7.98 10.48 2.92
N PRO A 62 -8.78 10.34 1.83
CA PRO A 62 -10.06 11.02 1.69
C PRO A 62 -11.00 10.76 2.88
N LYS A 63 -11.82 11.75 3.25
CA LYS A 63 -12.75 11.63 4.39
C LYS A 63 -13.76 10.49 4.24
N ASP A 64 -14.16 10.18 2.98
CA ASP A 64 -15.14 9.15 2.68
C ASP A 64 -14.53 7.74 2.59
N THR A 65 -13.28 7.57 3.03
CA THR A 65 -12.61 6.28 3.06
C THR A 65 -13.28 5.36 4.08
N LYS A 66 -13.72 4.20 3.63
CA LYS A 66 -14.38 3.19 4.47
C LYS A 66 -13.48 2.01 4.81
N SER A 67 -12.52 1.69 3.95
CA SER A 67 -11.48 0.69 4.19
C SER A 67 -10.24 0.99 3.36
N PHE A 68 -9.17 0.24 3.62
CA PHE A 68 -7.97 0.29 2.79
C PHE A 68 -7.64 -1.07 2.20
N ALA A 69 -6.88 -1.05 1.10
CA ALA A 69 -6.15 -2.19 0.60
C ALA A 69 -4.68 -1.81 0.37
N VAL A 70 -3.78 -2.78 0.54
CA VAL A 70 -2.36 -2.63 0.25
C VAL A 70 -1.95 -3.66 -0.77
N THR A 71 -1.17 -3.25 -1.77
CA THR A 71 -0.64 -4.15 -2.79
C THR A 71 0.85 -3.90 -3.01
N VAL A 72 1.60 -4.97 -3.33
CA VAL A 72 2.98 -4.89 -3.80
C VAL A 72 3.12 -5.71 -5.07
N TYR A 73 3.59 -5.04 -6.14
CA TYR A 73 3.62 -5.59 -7.47
C TYR A 73 4.96 -5.31 -8.17
N ASP A 74 5.49 -6.33 -8.83
CA ASP A 74 6.69 -6.27 -9.68
C ASP A 74 6.26 -6.33 -11.15
N PRO A 75 6.31 -5.21 -11.91
CA PRO A 75 5.98 -5.20 -13.33
C PRO A 75 7.10 -5.76 -14.21
N ASP A 76 8.29 -5.96 -13.67
CA ASP A 76 9.49 -6.35 -14.43
C ASP A 76 9.73 -7.87 -14.41
N ALA A 77 8.97 -8.62 -13.62
CA ALA A 77 9.06 -10.07 -13.57
C ALA A 77 8.77 -10.71 -14.94
N PRO A 78 9.61 -11.66 -15.41
CA PRO A 78 9.53 -12.23 -16.76
C PRO A 78 8.41 -13.27 -16.90
N THR A 79 7.18 -12.93 -16.52
CA THR A 79 6.00 -13.81 -16.53
C THR A 79 4.96 -13.41 -17.57
N GLY A 80 5.16 -12.31 -18.29
CA GLY A 80 4.18 -11.74 -19.21
C GLY A 80 3.06 -10.92 -18.55
N SER A 81 2.87 -11.05 -17.21
CA SER A 81 1.87 -10.33 -16.44
C SER A 81 2.43 -9.64 -15.18
N GLY A 82 3.76 -9.62 -15.02
CA GLY A 82 4.42 -9.19 -13.78
C GLY A 82 4.21 -10.19 -12.66
N TRP A 83 4.41 -9.77 -11.39
CA TRP A 83 4.32 -10.65 -10.23
C TRP A 83 3.79 -9.92 -9.01
N TRP A 84 2.78 -10.48 -8.37
CA TRP A 84 2.20 -9.98 -7.13
C TRP A 84 2.95 -10.56 -5.93
N HIS A 85 3.51 -9.66 -5.13
CA HIS A 85 4.27 -9.98 -3.92
C HIS A 85 3.44 -9.88 -2.64
N TRP A 86 2.39 -9.05 -2.64
CA TRP A 86 1.49 -8.90 -1.51
C TRP A 86 0.17 -8.29 -1.94
N SER A 87 -0.91 -8.73 -1.30
CA SER A 87 -2.22 -8.13 -1.45
C SER A 87 -3.00 -8.30 -0.16
N VAL A 88 -3.37 -7.20 0.48
CA VAL A 88 -4.16 -7.14 1.71
C VAL A 88 -5.39 -6.30 1.45
N ILE A 89 -6.56 -6.81 1.82
CA ILE A 89 -7.85 -6.13 1.66
C ILE A 89 -8.57 -6.00 2.99
N ASN A 90 -9.64 -5.21 3.01
CA ASN A 90 -10.51 -5.03 4.16
C ASN A 90 -9.76 -4.50 5.41
N ILE A 91 -8.73 -3.69 5.19
CA ILE A 91 -8.03 -3.00 6.27
C ILE A 91 -8.97 -1.90 6.80
N PRO A 92 -9.28 -1.87 8.12
CA PRO A 92 -10.21 -0.87 8.67
C PRO A 92 -9.80 0.58 8.38
N ALA A 93 -10.77 1.47 8.17
CA ALA A 93 -10.52 2.89 7.91
C ALA A 93 -9.76 3.62 9.03
N THR A 94 -9.79 3.09 10.25
CA THR A 94 -9.05 3.61 11.40
C THR A 94 -7.57 3.24 11.40
N THR A 95 -7.17 2.31 10.53
CA THR A 95 -5.78 1.84 10.41
C THR A 95 -4.97 2.83 9.57
N THR A 96 -3.79 3.20 10.05
CA THR A 96 -2.85 4.10 9.35
C THR A 96 -1.48 3.45 9.11
N GLU A 97 -1.31 2.18 9.51
CA GLU A 97 -0.05 1.46 9.32
C GLU A 97 -0.27 -0.06 9.24
N LEU A 98 0.63 -0.74 8.57
CA LEU A 98 0.91 -2.16 8.74
C LEU A 98 2.32 -2.29 9.35
N LYS A 99 2.43 -2.99 10.46
CA LYS A 99 3.72 -3.21 11.13
C LYS A 99 4.64 -4.10 10.31
N ALA A 100 5.92 -4.06 10.59
CA ALA A 100 6.85 -5.04 10.02
C ALA A 100 6.35 -6.47 10.31
N ASP A 101 6.53 -7.36 9.33
CA ASP A 101 6.07 -8.75 9.37
C ASP A 101 4.52 -8.91 9.49
N ALA A 102 3.75 -7.88 9.13
CA ALA A 102 2.29 -8.01 9.01
C ALA A 102 1.87 -9.00 7.91
N GLY A 103 2.74 -9.22 6.94
CA GLY A 103 2.53 -10.15 5.82
C GLY A 103 2.83 -11.61 6.13
N ASN A 104 3.11 -12.00 7.39
CA ASN A 104 3.34 -13.41 7.70
C ASN A 104 2.06 -14.26 7.48
N ALA A 105 2.24 -15.55 7.20
CA ALA A 105 1.16 -16.47 6.86
C ALA A 105 0.17 -16.73 8.02
N SER A 106 0.56 -16.44 9.26
CA SER A 106 -0.33 -16.62 10.43
C SER A 106 -1.36 -15.52 10.57
N ASN A 107 -1.21 -14.40 9.84
CA ASN A 107 -2.02 -13.18 9.98
C ASN A 107 -1.99 -12.52 11.38
N ALA A 108 -1.08 -12.93 12.26
CA ALA A 108 -1.06 -12.50 13.67
C ALA A 108 -0.85 -10.98 13.85
N ASN A 109 -0.20 -10.34 12.87
CA ASN A 109 0.13 -8.92 12.90
C ASN A 109 -0.78 -8.08 11.98
N LEU A 110 -1.82 -8.69 11.38
CA LEU A 110 -2.80 -7.93 10.60
C LEU A 110 -3.83 -7.24 11.51
N PRO A 111 -4.34 -6.06 11.11
CA PRO A 111 -5.49 -5.46 11.76
C PRO A 111 -6.70 -6.39 11.71
N ALA A 112 -7.51 -6.40 12.78
CA ALA A 112 -8.72 -7.21 12.83
C ALA A 112 -9.64 -6.89 11.64
N GLY A 113 -10.15 -7.92 10.96
CA GLY A 113 -10.96 -7.80 9.75
C GLY A 113 -10.19 -7.74 8.43
N ALA A 114 -8.90 -7.42 8.46
CA ALA A 114 -8.05 -7.46 7.27
C ALA A 114 -7.77 -8.91 6.84
N ARG A 115 -7.61 -9.10 5.53
CA ARG A 115 -7.35 -10.41 4.94
C ARG A 115 -6.26 -10.32 3.87
N GLN A 116 -5.31 -11.25 3.92
CA GLN A 116 -4.38 -11.45 2.81
C GLN A 116 -5.06 -12.22 1.68
N VAL A 117 -4.71 -11.90 0.45
CA VAL A 117 -5.19 -12.54 -0.78
C VAL A 117 -4.06 -13.39 -1.36
N ARG A 118 -4.42 -14.49 -2.00
CA ARG A 118 -3.46 -15.38 -2.66
C ARG A 118 -2.71 -14.61 -3.76
N ILE A 119 -1.38 -14.60 -3.66
CA ILE A 119 -0.44 -13.98 -4.58
C ILE A 119 0.17 -15.02 -5.54
N ASP A 120 1.05 -14.56 -6.43
CA ASP A 120 1.65 -15.44 -7.46
C ASP A 120 2.64 -16.48 -6.90
N TYR A 121 3.06 -16.34 -5.65
CA TYR A 121 3.73 -17.41 -4.89
C TYR A 121 2.80 -18.58 -4.49
N GLY A 122 1.50 -18.50 -4.78
CA GLY A 122 0.51 -19.51 -4.43
C GLY A 122 0.01 -19.44 -2.97
N THR A 123 0.46 -18.46 -2.19
CA THR A 123 0.14 -18.27 -0.77
C THR A 123 -0.59 -16.96 -0.52
N ALA A 124 -1.36 -16.87 0.57
CA ALA A 124 -1.97 -15.63 1.06
C ALA A 124 -1.08 -15.04 2.16
N ALA A 125 0.08 -14.55 1.77
CA ALA A 125 1.11 -14.00 2.65
C ALA A 125 2.01 -13.05 1.84
N TRP A 126 2.96 -12.38 2.51
CA TRP A 126 4.06 -11.71 1.84
C TRP A 126 4.94 -12.73 1.12
N GLY A 127 5.19 -12.50 -0.17
CA GLY A 127 6.23 -13.16 -0.94
C GLY A 127 7.37 -12.15 -1.20
N GLY A 128 8.51 -12.38 -0.60
CA GLY A 128 9.64 -11.47 -0.65
C GLY A 128 10.14 -11.20 -2.08
N VAL A 129 10.90 -10.14 -2.24
CA VAL A 129 11.53 -9.82 -3.52
C VAL A 129 12.51 -10.93 -3.91
N CYS A 130 12.46 -11.41 -5.17
CA CYS A 130 13.31 -12.50 -5.63
C CYS A 130 13.45 -12.48 -7.18
N PRO A 131 14.05 -11.43 -7.76
CA PRO A 131 14.25 -11.38 -9.19
C PRO A 131 15.28 -12.44 -9.64
N PRO A 132 15.28 -12.88 -10.91
CA PRO A 132 16.29 -13.79 -11.42
C PRO A 132 17.71 -13.24 -11.23
N PRO A 133 18.71 -14.10 -10.92
CA PRO A 133 20.08 -13.65 -10.77
C PRO A 133 20.61 -13.04 -12.07
N GLY A 134 21.21 -11.84 -11.98
CA GLY A 134 21.81 -11.15 -13.11
C GLY A 134 20.87 -10.29 -13.93
N ASP A 135 19.57 -10.31 -13.63
CA ASP A 135 18.63 -9.35 -14.22
C ASP A 135 18.93 -7.92 -13.74
N LYS A 136 18.49 -6.95 -14.53
CA LYS A 136 18.47 -5.56 -14.06
C LYS A 136 17.59 -5.49 -12.82
N PRO A 137 17.90 -4.60 -11.84
CA PRO A 137 17.08 -4.48 -10.66
C PRO A 137 15.62 -4.24 -11.03
N HIS A 138 14.73 -5.12 -10.56
CA HIS A 138 13.29 -5.01 -10.73
C HIS A 138 12.70 -3.89 -9.87
N ARG A 139 11.58 -3.35 -10.29
CA ARG A 139 10.79 -2.36 -9.56
C ARG A 139 9.72 -3.06 -8.73
N TYR A 140 9.63 -2.68 -7.48
CA TYR A 140 8.57 -3.12 -6.58
C TYR A 140 7.71 -1.93 -6.23
N ILE A 141 6.46 -1.95 -6.67
CA ILE A 141 5.50 -0.86 -6.52
C ILE A 141 4.63 -1.17 -5.31
N PHE A 142 4.82 -0.42 -4.24
CA PHE A 142 4.01 -0.46 -3.02
C PHE A 142 2.87 0.52 -3.18
N THR A 143 1.63 0.10 -2.99
CA THR A 143 0.45 0.96 -3.14
C THR A 143 -0.52 0.74 -2.00
N VAL A 144 -1.01 1.83 -1.40
CA VAL A 144 -2.19 1.84 -0.55
C VAL A 144 -3.36 2.44 -1.32
N HIS A 145 -4.52 1.80 -1.23
CA HIS A 145 -5.76 2.23 -1.84
C HIS A 145 -6.76 2.61 -0.74
N ALA A 146 -7.31 3.81 -0.80
CA ALA A 146 -8.45 4.24 0.01
C ALA A 146 -9.73 3.86 -0.72
N LEU A 147 -10.59 3.05 -0.09
CA LEU A 147 -11.76 2.46 -0.73
C LEU A 147 -13.07 3.09 -0.24
N LYS A 148 -14.07 3.19 -1.14
CA LYS A 148 -15.43 3.68 -0.86
C LYS A 148 -16.36 2.63 -0.21
N THR A 149 -15.87 1.41 0.00
CA THR A 149 -16.61 0.29 0.62
C THR A 149 -15.93 -0.18 1.89
N ASP A 150 -16.71 -0.61 2.88
CA ASP A 150 -16.18 -1.16 4.13
C ASP A 150 -15.52 -2.51 3.91
N LYS A 151 -16.03 -3.29 2.94
CA LYS A 151 -15.55 -4.64 2.64
C LYS A 151 -15.59 -4.92 1.15
N LEU A 152 -14.53 -5.54 0.65
CA LEU A 152 -14.52 -6.20 -0.64
C LEU A 152 -14.93 -7.65 -0.44
N ASP A 153 -16.09 -8.00 -0.98
CA ASP A 153 -16.59 -9.37 -0.95
C ASP A 153 -16.09 -10.11 -2.19
N ILE A 154 -14.98 -10.83 -2.01
CA ILE A 154 -14.35 -11.65 -3.06
C ILE A 154 -14.12 -13.06 -2.52
N PRO A 155 -14.12 -14.10 -3.40
CA PRO A 155 -13.88 -15.48 -3.02
C PRO A 155 -12.63 -15.67 -2.15
N ALA A 156 -12.63 -16.66 -1.26
CA ALA A 156 -11.50 -16.91 -0.37
C ALA A 156 -10.23 -17.31 -1.14
N ASP A 157 -10.38 -17.97 -2.27
CA ASP A 157 -9.33 -18.42 -3.19
C ASP A 157 -9.02 -17.40 -4.32
N ALA A 158 -9.62 -16.20 -4.27
CA ALA A 158 -9.38 -15.15 -5.25
C ALA A 158 -7.88 -14.91 -5.45
N THR A 159 -7.49 -14.65 -6.70
CA THR A 159 -6.13 -14.25 -7.05
C THR A 159 -5.91 -12.75 -6.75
N ALA A 160 -4.65 -12.36 -6.63
CA ALA A 160 -4.29 -10.94 -6.51
C ALA A 160 -4.77 -10.11 -7.72
N ALA A 161 -4.85 -10.70 -8.92
CA ALA A 161 -5.38 -10.03 -10.11
C ALA A 161 -6.89 -9.73 -9.96
N LEU A 162 -7.69 -10.71 -9.49
CA LEU A 162 -9.12 -10.47 -9.22
C LEU A 162 -9.30 -9.45 -8.10
N ALA A 163 -8.54 -9.55 -7.03
CA ALA A 163 -8.56 -8.56 -5.95
C ALA A 163 -8.21 -7.17 -6.48
N GLY A 164 -7.19 -7.05 -7.34
CA GLY A 164 -6.78 -5.80 -7.98
C GLY A 164 -7.90 -5.17 -8.81
N PHE A 165 -8.66 -5.96 -9.57
CA PHE A 165 -9.84 -5.48 -10.29
C PHE A 165 -10.88 -4.88 -9.34
N MET A 166 -11.22 -5.59 -8.26
CA MET A 166 -12.20 -5.14 -7.26
C MET A 166 -11.71 -3.94 -6.45
N ILE A 167 -10.42 -3.90 -6.10
CA ILE A 167 -9.77 -2.76 -5.45
C ILE A 167 -9.91 -1.53 -6.35
N ASN A 168 -9.52 -1.61 -7.61
CA ASN A 168 -9.55 -0.47 -8.54
C ASN A 168 -10.99 0.06 -8.76
N ALA A 169 -11.98 -0.81 -8.87
CA ALA A 169 -13.40 -0.44 -9.01
C ALA A 169 -13.95 0.33 -7.79
N ASN A 170 -13.33 0.18 -6.62
CA ASN A 170 -13.76 0.79 -5.36
C ASN A 170 -12.78 1.86 -4.84
N THR A 171 -11.70 2.17 -5.55
CA THR A 171 -10.69 3.14 -5.11
C THR A 171 -11.20 4.57 -5.23
N LEU A 172 -11.16 5.34 -4.15
CA LEU A 172 -11.34 6.80 -4.08
C LEU A 172 -10.04 7.52 -4.40
N ALA A 173 -8.95 7.05 -3.81
CA ALA A 173 -7.60 7.57 -4.01
C ALA A 173 -6.57 6.47 -3.75
N LYS A 174 -5.38 6.64 -4.30
CA LYS A 174 -4.25 5.77 -4.03
C LYS A 174 -2.98 6.58 -3.83
N ALA A 175 -2.07 6.04 -3.02
CA ALA A 175 -0.73 6.56 -2.86
C ALA A 175 0.27 5.41 -3.03
N SER A 176 1.41 5.68 -3.67
CA SER A 176 2.40 4.65 -3.95
C SER A 176 3.82 5.19 -3.92
N PHE A 177 4.76 4.31 -3.65
CA PHE A 177 6.17 4.50 -3.92
C PHE A 177 6.76 3.26 -4.59
N THR A 178 7.89 3.45 -5.27
CA THR A 178 8.63 2.37 -5.92
C THR A 178 9.99 2.23 -5.26
N ALA A 179 10.44 1.00 -5.05
CA ALA A 179 11.81 0.66 -4.67
C ALA A 179 12.34 -0.42 -5.61
N LYS A 180 13.64 -0.71 -5.55
CA LYS A 180 14.30 -1.64 -6.46
C LYS A 180 15.00 -2.75 -5.70
N TYR A 181 15.08 -3.92 -6.32
CA TYR A 181 15.89 -5.02 -5.85
C TYR A 181 16.47 -5.80 -7.04
N GLY A 182 17.71 -6.21 -6.93
CA GLY A 182 18.40 -7.03 -7.92
C GLY A 182 19.33 -8.01 -7.23
N ARG A 183 19.63 -9.12 -7.91
CA ARG A 183 20.55 -10.15 -7.41
C ARG A 183 21.79 -10.19 -8.29
N PRO A 184 22.99 -10.43 -7.69
CA PRO A 184 24.19 -10.64 -8.50
C PRO A 184 23.99 -11.80 -9.47
N LYS A 185 24.73 -11.78 -10.59
CA LYS A 185 24.76 -12.90 -11.51
C LYS A 185 25.27 -14.15 -10.77
N ALA A 186 24.62 -15.29 -10.98
CA ALA A 186 25.12 -16.54 -10.48
C ALA A 186 26.47 -16.86 -11.17
N ASN A 187 27.47 -17.25 -10.38
CA ASN A 187 28.75 -17.72 -10.88
C ASN A 187 28.59 -19.10 -11.53
#